data_10b3cf9ab9a1736f7329ab2f32deeea5
#
_entry.id   10b3cf9ab9a1736f7329ab2f32deeea5
#
_cell.length_a   1.000
_cell.length_b   1.000
_cell.length_c   1.000
_cell.angle_alpha   90.00
_cell.angle_beta   90.00
_cell.angle_gamma   90.00
#
_symmetry.space_group_name_H-M   'P 1'
#
loop_
_entity.id
_entity.type
_entity.pdbx_description
1 polymer ?
#
loop_
_entity_poly.entity_id
_entity_poly.type
_entity_poly.pdbx_seq_one_letter_code
_entity_poly.pdbx_strand_id
1 'polypeptide(L)'
;MSMAHGLEVRVPFCDYRLVEYAYNIPANFKNYRGREKGLVRYAMSGVLPEDVLWRKKSPYPKTHNPNYEQLLAKRLTDVLNRSDCRLVELVNADALWKMLATNGASFTKNWYGQLMTVPQIYAYFLQIEYWLRKYNVIVKY
;
A
#
# COMPACT_ATOMS: atom_id res chain seq x y z
N MET A 1 -8.45 0.26 11.53
CA MET A 1 -8.60 -1.03 12.21
C MET A 1 -8.43 -0.94 13.72
N SER A 2 -7.35 -0.36 14.23
CA SER A 2 -7.08 -0.23 15.68
C SER A 2 -8.20 0.48 16.45
N MET A 3 -8.70 1.61 15.94
CA MET A 3 -9.80 2.36 16.56
C MET A 3 -11.10 1.55 16.70
N ALA A 4 -11.38 0.67 15.74
CA ALA A 4 -12.55 -0.22 15.81
C ALA A 4 -12.48 -1.24 16.95
N HIS A 5 -11.31 -1.41 17.54
CA HIS A 5 -11.06 -2.28 18.70
C HIS A 5 -10.70 -1.48 19.96
N GLY A 6 -11.05 -0.20 20.00
CA GLY A 6 -10.80 0.66 21.15
C GLY A 6 -9.32 1.04 21.37
N LEU A 7 -8.45 0.75 20.40
CA LEU A 7 -7.03 1.08 20.48
C LEU A 7 -6.75 2.38 19.72
N GLU A 8 -6.43 3.43 20.45
CA GLU A 8 -5.96 4.68 19.86
C GLU A 8 -4.47 4.57 19.51
N VAL A 9 -4.14 4.78 18.25
CA VAL A 9 -2.75 4.83 17.79
C VAL A 9 -2.33 6.28 17.65
N ARG A 10 -1.30 6.66 18.38
CA ARG A 10 -0.64 7.98 18.28
C ARG A 10 0.77 7.81 17.73
N VAL A 11 1.09 8.60 16.73
CA VAL A 11 2.41 8.57 16.07
C VAL A 11 3.10 9.90 16.38
N PRO A 12 4.17 9.92 17.20
CA PRO A 12 4.83 11.17 17.60
C PRO A 12 5.32 12.02 16.41
N PHE A 13 5.74 11.39 15.32
CA PHE A 13 6.16 12.10 14.10
C PHE A 13 5.00 12.75 13.32
N CYS A 14 3.74 12.46 13.68
CA CYS A 14 2.56 13.10 13.13
C CYS A 14 2.00 14.20 14.05
N ASP A 15 2.71 14.60 15.08
CA ASP A 15 2.37 15.80 15.85
C ASP A 15 2.36 17.01 14.91
N TYR A 16 1.24 17.76 14.89
CA TYR A 16 1.04 18.85 13.94
C TYR A 16 2.14 19.91 14.02
N ARG A 17 2.65 20.20 15.24
CA ARG A 17 3.73 21.18 15.45
C ARG A 17 5.02 20.72 14.77
N LEU A 18 5.31 19.44 14.86
CA LEU A 18 6.47 18.85 14.21
C LEU A 18 6.30 18.83 12.68
N VAL A 19 5.08 18.53 12.21
CA VAL A 19 4.76 18.55 10.77
C VAL A 19 4.89 19.96 10.20
N GLU A 20 4.32 20.97 10.84
CA GLU A 20 4.44 22.38 10.42
C GLU A 20 5.90 22.86 10.39
N TYR A 21 6.66 22.54 11.43
CA TYR A 21 8.08 22.86 11.48
C TYR A 21 8.84 22.15 10.36
N ALA A 22 8.65 20.85 10.21
CA ALA A 22 9.35 20.04 9.21
C ALA A 22 8.96 20.41 7.76
N TYR A 23 7.73 20.90 7.55
CA TYR A 23 7.29 21.33 6.21
C TYR A 23 8.17 22.46 5.66
N ASN A 24 8.53 23.42 6.49
CA ASN A 24 9.33 24.57 6.13
C ASN A 24 10.84 24.30 6.01
N ILE A 25 11.31 23.11 6.42
CA ILE A 25 12.73 22.76 6.28
C ILE A 25 13.02 22.47 4.80
N PRO A 26 14.07 23.08 4.20
CA PRO A 26 14.49 22.79 2.84
C PRO A 26 14.78 21.30 2.60
N ALA A 27 14.47 20.81 1.41
CA ALA A 27 14.57 19.38 1.08
C ALA A 27 16.00 18.83 1.19
N ASN A 28 17.02 19.64 0.90
CA ASN A 28 18.41 19.26 1.03
C ASN A 28 18.84 18.98 2.49
N PHE A 29 18.23 19.67 3.47
CA PHE A 29 18.44 19.35 4.88
C PHE A 29 17.71 18.08 5.29
N LYS A 30 16.45 17.90 4.83
CA LYS A 30 15.69 16.67 5.09
C LYS A 30 16.38 15.44 4.53
N ASN A 31 17.02 15.58 3.38
CA ASN A 31 17.80 14.55 2.68
C ASN A 31 19.32 14.74 2.86
N TYR A 32 19.74 15.15 4.05
CA TYR A 32 21.13 15.40 4.34
C TYR A 32 22.03 14.22 3.93
N ARG A 33 23.11 14.49 3.18
CA ARG A 33 24.00 13.50 2.58
C ARG A 33 23.30 12.49 1.66
N GLY A 34 22.22 12.89 1.00
CA GLY A 34 21.48 12.03 0.08
C GLY A 34 20.76 10.85 0.75
N ARG A 35 20.53 10.91 2.07
CA ARG A 35 19.84 9.86 2.83
C ARG A 35 18.46 10.33 3.23
N GLU A 36 17.48 9.41 3.11
CA GLU A 36 16.17 9.64 3.67
C GLU A 36 16.26 9.86 5.19
N LYS A 37 15.50 10.84 5.70
CA LYS A 37 15.54 11.27 7.10
C LYS A 37 16.92 11.74 7.55
N GLY A 38 17.75 12.26 6.63
CA GLY A 38 19.14 12.60 6.88
C GLY A 38 19.35 13.55 8.07
N LEU A 39 18.49 14.57 8.21
CA LEU A 39 18.54 15.50 9.33
C LEU A 39 18.33 14.78 10.67
N VAL A 40 17.33 13.91 10.76
CA VAL A 40 17.05 13.14 11.99
C VAL A 40 18.20 12.18 12.31
N ARG A 41 18.74 11.51 11.30
CA ARG A 41 19.91 10.63 11.45
C ARG A 41 21.11 11.42 12.00
N TYR A 42 21.37 12.58 11.45
CA TYR A 42 22.46 13.44 11.90
C TYR A 42 22.24 13.89 13.37
N ALA A 43 21.04 14.32 13.72
CA ALA A 43 20.70 14.74 15.07
C ALA A 43 20.83 13.60 16.11
N MET A 44 20.66 12.35 15.69
CA MET A 44 20.78 11.17 16.53
C MET A 44 22.18 10.55 16.53
N SER A 45 23.14 11.18 15.87
CA SER A 45 24.55 10.77 15.91
C SER A 45 25.09 10.86 17.32
N GLY A 46 25.75 9.79 17.77
CA GLY A 46 26.21 9.66 19.16
C GLY A 46 25.14 9.23 20.17
N VAL A 47 23.85 9.16 19.78
CA VAL A 47 22.74 8.68 20.59
C VAL A 47 22.36 7.24 20.21
N LEU A 48 22.31 6.98 18.90
CA LEU A 48 22.02 5.65 18.39
C LEU A 48 23.30 4.94 17.90
N PRO A 49 23.36 3.59 17.99
CA PRO A 49 24.41 2.82 17.35
C PRO A 49 24.47 3.09 15.85
N GLU A 50 25.69 3.12 15.27
CA GLU A 50 25.92 3.47 13.88
C GLU A 50 25.20 2.54 12.87
N ASP A 51 25.14 1.26 13.15
CA ASP A 51 24.46 0.25 12.36
C ASP A 51 22.94 0.47 12.30
N VAL A 52 22.35 0.94 13.39
CA VAL A 52 20.92 1.34 13.46
C VAL A 52 20.71 2.69 12.78
N LEU A 53 21.58 3.65 13.08
CA LEU A 53 21.49 5.02 12.57
C LEU A 53 21.51 5.07 11.04
N TRP A 54 22.38 4.31 10.41
CA TRP A 54 22.60 4.33 8.96
C TRP A 54 21.97 3.15 8.22
N ARG A 55 21.19 2.32 8.90
CA ARG A 55 20.51 1.20 8.28
C ARG A 55 19.63 1.65 7.12
N LYS A 56 19.74 0.96 5.99
CA LYS A 56 18.82 1.15 4.87
C LYS A 56 17.43 0.69 5.26
N LYS A 57 16.42 1.43 4.80
CA LYS A 57 15.04 0.99 4.97
C LYS A 57 14.84 -0.35 4.27
N SER A 58 14.46 -1.36 5.02
CA SER A 58 14.00 -2.62 4.46
C SER A 58 12.47 -2.61 4.38
N PRO A 59 11.90 -3.06 3.27
CA PRO A 59 10.45 -3.19 3.16
C PRO A 59 9.94 -4.28 4.09
N TYR A 60 8.67 -4.19 4.48
CA TYR A 60 8.01 -5.29 5.17
C TYR A 60 8.03 -6.54 4.27
N PRO A 61 8.21 -7.74 4.86
CA PRO A 61 8.13 -8.97 4.09
C PRO A 61 6.74 -9.07 3.45
N LYS A 62 6.72 -9.45 2.18
CA LYS A 62 5.50 -9.81 1.47
C LYS A 62 5.40 -11.31 1.38
N THR A 63 4.18 -11.83 1.29
CA THR A 63 4.03 -13.26 1.02
C THR A 63 4.45 -13.58 -0.41
N HIS A 64 5.25 -14.63 -0.55
CA HIS A 64 5.64 -15.23 -1.82
C HIS A 64 4.95 -16.60 -2.00
N ASN A 65 3.94 -16.90 -1.18
CA ASN A 65 3.21 -18.15 -1.26
C ASN A 65 2.38 -18.19 -2.57
N PRO A 66 2.66 -19.10 -3.50
CA PRO A 66 1.93 -19.20 -4.77
C PRO A 66 0.45 -19.54 -4.56
N ASN A 67 0.12 -20.28 -3.51
CA ASN A 67 -1.27 -20.58 -3.18
C ASN A 67 -2.09 -19.31 -2.86
N TYR A 68 -1.47 -18.30 -2.28
CA TYR A 68 -2.12 -17.02 -1.99
C TYR A 68 -2.56 -16.32 -3.28
N GLU A 69 -1.69 -16.28 -4.27
CA GLU A 69 -2.02 -15.67 -5.57
C GLU A 69 -3.13 -16.43 -6.29
N GLN A 70 -3.05 -17.77 -6.32
CA GLN A 70 -4.06 -18.61 -6.95
C GLN A 70 -5.44 -18.47 -6.28
N LEU A 71 -5.48 -18.41 -4.95
CA LEU A 71 -6.72 -18.21 -4.20
C LEU A 71 -7.34 -16.84 -4.48
N LEU A 72 -6.52 -15.79 -4.56
CA LEU A 72 -7.00 -14.44 -4.88
C LEU A 72 -7.49 -14.34 -6.33
N ALA A 73 -6.75 -14.94 -7.27
CA ALA A 73 -7.15 -14.99 -8.68
C ALA A 73 -8.50 -15.69 -8.84
N LYS A 74 -8.64 -16.88 -8.23
CA LYS A 74 -9.91 -17.62 -8.23
C LYS A 74 -11.03 -16.77 -7.65
N ARG A 75 -10.81 -16.15 -6.50
CA ARG A 75 -11.83 -15.36 -5.82
C ARG A 75 -12.24 -14.12 -6.63
N LEU A 76 -11.28 -13.47 -7.29
CA LEU A 76 -11.57 -12.35 -8.18
C LEU A 76 -12.35 -12.80 -9.43
N THR A 77 -12.01 -13.95 -10.02
CA THR A 77 -12.77 -14.58 -11.10
C THR A 77 -14.21 -14.85 -10.66
N ASP A 78 -14.42 -15.45 -9.49
CA ASP A 78 -15.74 -15.75 -8.96
C ASP A 78 -16.57 -14.46 -8.79
N VAL A 79 -15.94 -13.38 -8.34
CA VAL A 79 -16.58 -12.07 -8.15
C VAL A 79 -16.95 -11.45 -9.51
N LEU A 80 -16.05 -11.46 -10.49
CA LEU A 80 -16.31 -10.88 -11.82
C LEU A 80 -17.38 -11.62 -12.60
N ASN A 81 -17.58 -12.92 -12.35
CA ASN A 81 -18.64 -13.71 -12.98
C ASN A 81 -20.03 -13.47 -12.36
N ARG A 82 -20.14 -12.70 -11.30
CA ARG A 82 -21.43 -12.41 -10.67
C ARG A 82 -22.14 -11.31 -11.44
N SER A 83 -23.43 -11.49 -11.65
CA SER A 83 -24.30 -10.47 -12.29
C SER A 83 -24.44 -9.19 -11.47
N ASP A 84 -24.18 -9.27 -10.16
CA ASP A 84 -24.26 -8.17 -9.23
C ASP A 84 -22.89 -7.61 -8.80
N CYS A 85 -21.84 -7.89 -9.60
CA CYS A 85 -20.50 -7.36 -9.37
C CYS A 85 -20.48 -5.84 -9.57
N ARG A 86 -20.15 -5.11 -8.51
CA ARG A 86 -20.11 -3.65 -8.51
C ARG A 86 -18.74 -3.08 -8.90
N LEU A 87 -17.71 -3.91 -8.78
CA LEU A 87 -16.36 -3.51 -9.14
C LEU A 87 -16.28 -3.07 -10.62
N VAL A 88 -17.04 -3.71 -11.51
CA VAL A 88 -17.06 -3.40 -12.95
C VAL A 88 -17.57 -1.98 -13.26
N GLU A 89 -18.26 -1.34 -12.35
CA GLU A 89 -18.66 0.06 -12.48
C GLU A 89 -17.46 1.02 -12.39
N LEU A 90 -16.36 0.60 -11.75
CA LEU A 90 -15.20 1.44 -11.43
C LEU A 90 -13.95 1.12 -12.27
N VAL A 91 -13.90 -0.06 -12.88
CA VAL A 91 -12.69 -0.58 -13.51
C VAL A 91 -12.97 -1.10 -14.91
N ASN A 92 -11.93 -1.15 -15.73
CA ASN A 92 -12.01 -1.81 -17.03
C ASN A 92 -12.00 -3.34 -16.83
N ALA A 93 -13.16 -3.98 -16.97
CA ALA A 93 -13.33 -5.41 -16.77
C ALA A 93 -12.46 -6.25 -17.71
N ASP A 94 -12.32 -5.83 -18.99
CA ASP A 94 -11.51 -6.56 -19.99
C ASP A 94 -10.03 -6.56 -19.61
N ALA A 95 -9.54 -5.45 -19.04
CA ALA A 95 -8.17 -5.37 -18.54
C ALA A 95 -7.96 -6.31 -17.35
N LEU A 96 -8.95 -6.44 -16.46
CA LEU A 96 -8.90 -7.41 -15.35
C LEU A 96 -8.91 -8.85 -15.85
N TRP A 97 -9.78 -9.17 -16.80
CA TRP A 97 -9.82 -10.50 -17.40
C TRP A 97 -8.51 -10.86 -18.09
N LYS A 98 -7.91 -9.93 -18.83
CA LYS A 98 -6.61 -10.11 -19.46
C LYS A 98 -5.51 -10.35 -18.40
N MET A 99 -5.54 -9.61 -17.31
CA MET A 99 -4.58 -9.78 -16.22
C MET A 99 -4.72 -11.17 -15.56
N LEU A 100 -5.94 -11.63 -15.30
CA LEU A 100 -6.22 -12.97 -14.78
C LEU A 100 -5.78 -14.07 -15.76
N ALA A 101 -6.12 -13.95 -17.03
CA ALA A 101 -5.78 -14.93 -18.08
C ALA A 101 -4.26 -15.08 -18.28
N THR A 102 -3.49 -14.05 -18.02
CA THR A 102 -2.02 -14.05 -18.17
C THR A 102 -1.28 -14.30 -16.86
N ASN A 103 -1.98 -14.67 -15.78
CA ASN A 103 -1.40 -14.74 -14.41
C ASN A 103 -0.57 -13.50 -14.08
N GLY A 104 -1.06 -12.35 -14.50
CA GLY A 104 -0.39 -11.06 -14.26
C GLY A 104 0.80 -10.76 -15.17
N ALA A 105 1.16 -11.63 -16.13
CA ALA A 105 2.27 -11.37 -17.05
C ALA A 105 2.06 -10.13 -17.92
N SER A 106 0.82 -9.69 -18.12
CA SER A 106 0.47 -8.44 -18.77
C SER A 106 0.83 -7.20 -17.95
N PHE A 107 1.19 -7.38 -16.67
CA PHE A 107 1.50 -6.31 -15.75
C PHE A 107 2.99 -6.34 -15.39
N THR A 108 3.78 -5.59 -16.13
CA THR A 108 5.25 -5.62 -16.06
C THR A 108 5.84 -4.64 -15.03
N LYS A 109 5.03 -3.75 -14.47
CA LYS A 109 5.46 -2.74 -13.51
C LYS A 109 4.79 -2.94 -12.16
N ASN A 110 5.50 -2.57 -11.08
CA ASN A 110 4.85 -2.51 -9.77
C ASN A 110 3.72 -1.48 -9.81
N TRP A 111 2.55 -1.89 -9.38
CA TRP A 111 1.34 -1.06 -9.45
C TRP A 111 1.38 0.12 -8.46
N TYR A 112 1.74 -0.16 -7.23
CA TYR A 112 1.82 0.85 -6.18
C TYR A 112 3.00 0.55 -5.26
N GLY A 113 3.98 1.45 -5.24
CA GLY A 113 5.19 1.24 -4.46
C GLY A 113 6.01 0.03 -4.94
N GLN A 114 7.11 -0.21 -4.28
CA GLN A 114 8.11 -1.21 -4.70
C GLN A 114 7.66 -2.68 -4.49
N LEU A 115 6.59 -2.90 -3.73
CA LEU A 115 6.21 -4.24 -3.26
C LEU A 115 4.85 -4.71 -3.78
N MET A 116 4.08 -3.84 -4.43
CA MET A 116 2.76 -4.19 -4.92
C MET A 116 2.88 -4.91 -6.25
N THR A 117 2.70 -6.22 -6.20
CA THR A 117 2.67 -7.13 -7.34
C THR A 117 1.23 -7.61 -7.59
N VAL A 118 1.07 -8.53 -8.51
CA VAL A 118 -0.25 -9.02 -8.94
C VAL A 118 -1.16 -9.51 -7.81
N PRO A 119 -0.71 -10.33 -6.85
CA PRO A 119 -1.58 -10.76 -5.75
C PRO A 119 -2.15 -9.59 -4.93
N GLN A 120 -1.35 -8.55 -4.72
CA GLN A 120 -1.81 -7.36 -4.00
C GLN A 120 -2.86 -6.58 -4.78
N ILE A 121 -2.76 -6.54 -6.11
CA ILE A 121 -3.78 -5.94 -6.98
C ILE A 121 -5.09 -6.72 -6.86
N TYR A 122 -5.05 -8.05 -6.95
CA TYR A 122 -6.23 -8.89 -6.78
C TYR A 122 -6.89 -8.65 -5.41
N ALA A 123 -6.09 -8.66 -4.35
CA ALA A 123 -6.59 -8.39 -3.01
C ALA A 123 -7.23 -6.99 -2.90
N TYR A 124 -6.64 -5.99 -3.53
CA TYR A 124 -7.16 -4.62 -3.53
C TYR A 124 -8.53 -4.53 -4.21
N PHE A 125 -8.69 -5.12 -5.39
CA PHE A 125 -9.98 -5.14 -6.08
C PHE A 125 -11.05 -5.90 -5.29
N LEU A 126 -10.69 -7.02 -4.67
CA LEU A 126 -11.59 -7.74 -3.79
C LEU A 126 -12.03 -6.91 -2.57
N GLN A 127 -11.12 -6.10 -2.00
CA GLN A 127 -11.44 -5.19 -0.92
C GLN A 127 -12.40 -4.09 -1.36
N ILE A 128 -12.21 -3.52 -2.56
CA ILE A 128 -13.12 -2.52 -3.13
C ILE A 128 -14.52 -3.12 -3.30
N GLU A 129 -14.63 -4.28 -3.95
CA GLU A 129 -15.92 -4.95 -4.13
C GLU A 129 -16.60 -5.23 -2.79
N TYR A 130 -15.84 -5.78 -1.82
CA TYR A 130 -16.36 -6.02 -0.49
C TYR A 130 -16.88 -4.74 0.18
N TRP A 131 -16.14 -3.65 0.05
CA TRP A 131 -16.51 -2.36 0.62
C TRP A 131 -17.76 -1.78 -0.04
N LEU A 132 -17.82 -1.76 -1.36
CA LEU A 132 -18.99 -1.29 -2.12
C LEU A 132 -20.27 -2.00 -1.69
N ARG A 133 -20.18 -3.31 -1.50
CA ARG A 133 -21.33 -4.14 -1.08
C ARG A 133 -21.66 -3.98 0.40
N LYS A 134 -20.65 -4.06 1.25
CA LYS A 134 -20.81 -4.01 2.71
C LYS A 134 -21.51 -2.73 3.17
N TYR A 135 -21.15 -1.62 2.54
CA TYR A 135 -21.65 -0.29 2.90
C TYR A 135 -22.68 0.26 1.91
N ASN A 136 -23.12 -0.55 0.96
CA ASN A 136 -24.08 -0.16 -0.08
C ASN A 136 -23.72 1.20 -0.72
N VAL A 137 -22.46 1.36 -1.08
CA VAL A 137 -21.92 2.61 -1.63
C VAL A 137 -22.48 2.86 -3.03
N ILE A 138 -23.09 4.00 -3.26
CA ILE A 138 -23.56 4.40 -4.59
C ILE A 138 -22.52 5.29 -5.23
N VAL A 139 -22.03 4.88 -6.39
CA VAL A 139 -21.13 5.68 -7.21
C VAL A 139 -21.98 6.59 -8.11
N LYS A 140 -21.74 7.89 -8.01
CA LYS A 140 -22.38 8.89 -8.89
C LYS A 140 -21.29 9.46 -9.80
N TYR A 141 -21.55 9.46 -11.10
CA TYR A 141 -20.72 10.06 -12.15
C TYR A 141 -21.19 11.46 -12.48
#